data_071bb2e1b622bcf75f24c7af0627307a
#
_entry.id   071bb2e1b622bcf75f24c7af0627307a
#
_cell.length_a   1.000
_cell.length_b   1.000
_cell.length_c   1.000
_cell.angle_alpha   90.00
_cell.angle_beta   90.00
_cell.angle_gamma   90.00
#
_symmetry.space_group_name_H-M   'P 1'
#
loop_
_entity.id
_entity.type
_entity.pdbx_description
1 polymer ?
#
loop_
_entity_poly.entity_id
_entity_poly.type
_entity_poly.pdbx_seq_one_letter_code
_entity_poly.pdbx_strand_id
1 'polypeptide(L)'
;MKQLFFLLLAMATGTCFAQQHKLEKIWETDTVVAVPESVLPVGDILYVSQIDGAPWTADGKGGVAKIDKDGKIIDLHWITGLNAPKGLGIYQNRLYVADISDVVVINIKKGKVEKKIRVADANGLNDITVTDKGVVFVSDTKQSKVWCIENDVPVLYLDGMKSANGLKVVKDGLVIGAGKDFLKADAQKKVTKIADVPQPIDGIEPVGNGDFIVTAWSGWVFYVYANGTVDTLLETHEQKKNTADIGYDPVKRIVYIPSFNGKTVAAYKLL
;
A
#
# COMPACT_ATOMS: atom_id res chain seq x y z
N MET A 1 -8.52 -75.66 -2.38
CA MET A 1 -9.05 -74.45 -3.04
C MET A 1 -8.79 -73.24 -2.13
N LYS A 2 -7.80 -72.42 -2.44
CA LYS A 2 -7.48 -71.20 -1.67
C LYS A 2 -8.14 -70.01 -2.39
N GLN A 3 -9.14 -69.41 -1.75
CA GLN A 3 -9.73 -68.14 -2.25
C GLN A 3 -8.86 -66.98 -1.88
N LEU A 4 -8.40 -66.24 -2.91
CA LEU A 4 -7.62 -64.98 -2.79
C LEU A 4 -8.62 -63.82 -2.74
N PHE A 5 -8.72 -63.13 -1.58
CA PHE A 5 -9.49 -61.89 -1.44
C PHE A 5 -8.61 -60.72 -1.92
N PHE A 6 -8.99 -60.11 -3.03
CA PHE A 6 -8.43 -58.81 -3.46
C PHE A 6 -9.16 -57.69 -2.72
N LEU A 7 -8.42 -56.98 -1.87
CA LEU A 7 -8.91 -55.77 -1.23
C LEU A 7 -8.67 -54.59 -2.19
N LEU A 8 -9.73 -54.05 -2.80
CA LEU A 8 -9.65 -52.84 -3.59
C LEU A 8 -9.56 -51.63 -2.63
N LEU A 9 -8.38 -50.99 -2.54
CA LEU A 9 -8.19 -49.75 -1.81
C LEU A 9 -8.64 -48.60 -2.72
N ALA A 10 -9.83 -48.04 -2.49
CA ALA A 10 -10.33 -46.86 -3.16
C ALA A 10 -9.58 -45.63 -2.62
N MET A 11 -8.63 -45.08 -3.38
CA MET A 11 -8.04 -43.77 -3.10
C MET A 11 -9.09 -42.70 -3.40
N ALA A 12 -9.67 -42.13 -2.36
CA ALA A 12 -10.46 -40.92 -2.47
C ALA A 12 -9.49 -39.73 -2.74
N THR A 13 -9.41 -39.33 -3.98
CA THR A 13 -8.75 -38.03 -4.34
C THR A 13 -9.64 -36.89 -3.88
N GLY A 14 -9.40 -36.40 -2.67
CA GLY A 14 -10.02 -35.16 -2.20
C GLY A 14 -9.53 -34.02 -3.08
N THR A 15 -10.39 -33.48 -3.93
CA THR A 15 -10.15 -32.20 -4.59
C THR A 15 -10.20 -31.12 -3.50
N CYS A 16 -9.03 -30.68 -3.05
CA CYS A 16 -8.91 -29.50 -2.21
C CYS A 16 -9.27 -28.30 -3.09
N PHE A 17 -10.52 -27.83 -3.02
CA PHE A 17 -10.86 -26.52 -3.56
C PHE A 17 -10.14 -25.50 -2.71
N ALA A 18 -9.07 -24.90 -3.24
CA ALA A 18 -8.48 -23.72 -2.64
C ALA A 18 -9.61 -22.66 -2.56
N GLN A 19 -9.86 -22.15 -1.36
CA GLN A 19 -10.84 -21.10 -1.16
C GLN A 19 -10.33 -19.88 -1.92
N GLN A 20 -11.00 -19.51 -3.00
CA GLN A 20 -10.65 -18.37 -3.81
C GLN A 20 -11.04 -17.11 -3.04
N HIS A 21 -10.08 -16.28 -2.68
CA HIS A 21 -10.34 -14.98 -2.04
C HIS A 21 -11.07 -14.06 -3.02
N LYS A 22 -11.93 -13.19 -2.50
CA LYS A 22 -12.63 -12.17 -3.27
C LYS A 22 -12.83 -10.90 -2.46
N LEU A 23 -13.01 -9.78 -3.17
CA LEU A 23 -13.38 -8.50 -2.60
C LEU A 23 -14.86 -8.21 -2.83
N GLU A 24 -15.59 -7.93 -1.75
CA GLU A 24 -16.99 -7.50 -1.80
C GLU A 24 -17.07 -6.02 -1.39
N LYS A 25 -17.58 -5.16 -2.30
CA LYS A 25 -17.67 -3.73 -2.04
C LYS A 25 -18.67 -3.42 -0.94
N ILE A 26 -18.23 -2.65 0.08
CA ILE A 26 -19.06 -2.19 1.20
C ILE A 26 -19.62 -0.80 0.89
N TRP A 27 -18.74 0.14 0.54
CA TRP A 27 -19.09 1.52 0.21
C TRP A 27 -18.06 2.15 -0.74
N GLU A 28 -18.46 3.26 -1.36
CA GLU A 28 -17.58 4.14 -2.14
C GLU A 28 -18.04 5.58 -1.90
N THR A 29 -17.11 6.51 -1.70
CA THR A 29 -17.44 7.94 -1.54
C THR A 29 -17.95 8.52 -2.84
N ASP A 30 -18.57 9.70 -2.76
CA ASP A 30 -18.77 10.55 -3.93
C ASP A 30 -17.43 10.96 -4.55
N THR A 31 -17.46 11.46 -5.79
CA THR A 31 -16.28 11.89 -6.58
C THR A 31 -15.74 13.25 -6.12
N VAL A 32 -15.45 13.36 -4.84
CA VAL A 32 -15.04 14.62 -4.17
C VAL A 32 -13.61 14.58 -3.62
N VAL A 33 -12.96 13.41 -3.61
CA VAL A 33 -11.60 13.26 -3.11
C VAL A 33 -10.63 13.56 -4.26
N ALA A 34 -9.90 14.66 -4.15
CA ALA A 34 -9.13 15.20 -5.26
C ALA A 34 -7.86 14.39 -5.55
N VAL A 35 -7.92 13.49 -6.54
CA VAL A 35 -6.81 12.62 -6.96
C VAL A 35 -6.21 11.87 -5.75
N PRO A 36 -7.01 11.01 -5.06
CA PRO A 36 -6.53 10.28 -3.89
C PRO A 36 -5.47 9.26 -4.29
N GLU A 37 -4.41 9.19 -3.51
CA GLU A 37 -3.28 8.33 -3.84
C GLU A 37 -3.00 7.26 -2.79
N SER A 38 -3.03 7.60 -1.50
CA SER A 38 -2.85 6.63 -0.42
C SER A 38 -3.93 6.75 0.64
N VAL A 39 -4.31 5.63 1.26
CA VAL A 39 -5.26 5.58 2.37
C VAL A 39 -4.63 4.88 3.56
N LEU A 40 -4.52 5.57 4.70
CA LEU A 40 -4.01 5.01 5.95
C LEU A 40 -5.11 4.94 7.02
N PRO A 41 -5.60 3.75 7.40
CA PRO A 41 -6.56 3.59 8.48
C PRO A 41 -5.89 3.72 9.85
N VAL A 42 -6.38 4.64 10.70
CA VAL A 42 -5.89 4.86 12.06
C VAL A 42 -7.07 5.05 13.02
N GLY A 43 -7.34 4.10 13.90
CA GLY A 43 -8.54 4.12 14.73
C GLY A 43 -9.79 4.14 13.85
N ASP A 44 -10.66 5.14 14.03
CA ASP A 44 -11.89 5.31 13.24
C ASP A 44 -11.72 6.28 12.05
N ILE A 45 -10.50 6.74 11.80
CA ILE A 45 -10.19 7.72 10.75
C ILE A 45 -9.38 7.03 9.64
N LEU A 46 -9.73 7.36 8.40
CA LEU A 46 -8.92 7.14 7.21
C LEU A 46 -8.25 8.47 6.84
N TYR A 47 -6.92 8.51 6.92
CA TYR A 47 -6.16 9.61 6.33
C TYR A 47 -5.96 9.30 4.85
N VAL A 48 -6.23 10.29 3.99
CA VAL A 48 -6.14 10.11 2.54
C VAL A 48 -5.27 11.22 1.96
N SER A 49 -4.15 10.86 1.33
CA SER A 49 -3.36 11.83 0.57
C SER A 49 -4.08 12.22 -0.72
N GLN A 50 -4.09 13.50 -1.03
CA GLN A 50 -4.73 14.08 -2.21
C GLN A 50 -3.69 14.87 -2.99
N ILE A 51 -3.41 14.47 -4.22
CA ILE A 51 -2.48 15.19 -5.09
C ILE A 51 -3.09 16.52 -5.55
N ASP A 52 -4.38 16.51 -5.91
CA ASP A 52 -5.16 17.67 -6.41
C ASP A 52 -4.44 18.50 -7.49
N GLY A 53 -3.56 17.88 -8.23
CA GLY A 53 -2.72 18.49 -9.24
C GLY A 53 -2.03 17.46 -10.12
N ALA A 54 -0.90 17.84 -10.70
CA ALA A 54 -0.08 16.92 -11.46
C ALA A 54 0.76 16.03 -10.53
N PRO A 55 0.87 14.72 -10.81
CA PRO A 55 1.43 13.73 -9.88
C PRO A 55 2.87 13.98 -9.40
N TRP A 56 3.60 14.87 -10.06
CA TRP A 56 5.01 15.11 -9.76
C TRP A 56 5.37 16.60 -9.81
N THR A 57 4.40 17.48 -9.65
CA THR A 57 4.60 18.93 -9.71
C THR A 57 4.56 19.56 -8.32
N ALA A 58 5.52 20.42 -8.04
CA ALA A 58 5.55 21.20 -6.80
C ALA A 58 4.67 22.45 -6.97
N ASP A 59 3.35 22.30 -6.89
CA ASP A 59 2.37 23.36 -7.14
C ASP A 59 1.59 23.81 -5.90
N GLY A 60 1.81 23.14 -4.76
CA GLY A 60 1.18 23.49 -3.48
C GLY A 60 -0.32 23.19 -3.39
N LYS A 61 -0.89 22.41 -4.32
CA LYS A 61 -2.34 22.09 -4.34
C LYS A 61 -2.69 20.89 -3.47
N GLY A 62 -1.74 19.97 -3.27
CA GLY A 62 -1.96 18.73 -2.54
C GLY A 62 -2.27 18.92 -1.06
N GLY A 63 -2.77 17.86 -0.46
CA GLY A 63 -3.15 17.86 0.95
C GLY A 63 -3.42 16.47 1.50
N VAL A 64 -3.98 16.43 2.72
CA VAL A 64 -4.47 15.21 3.36
C VAL A 64 -5.90 15.42 3.83
N ALA A 65 -6.79 14.52 3.41
CA ALA A 65 -8.18 14.47 3.87
C ALA A 65 -8.34 13.51 5.06
N LYS A 66 -9.48 13.67 5.74
CA LYS A 66 -10.01 12.72 6.73
C LYS A 66 -11.36 12.21 6.29
N ILE A 67 -11.50 10.90 6.30
CA ILE A 67 -12.76 10.18 6.04
C ILE A 67 -12.98 9.23 7.24
N ASP A 68 -14.21 8.96 7.65
CA ASP A 68 -14.45 7.91 8.63
C ASP A 68 -14.47 6.51 7.97
N LYS A 69 -14.51 5.48 8.80
CA LYS A 69 -14.51 4.08 8.31
C LYS A 69 -15.80 3.67 7.59
N ASP A 70 -16.85 4.47 7.67
CA ASP A 70 -18.13 4.25 6.99
C ASP A 70 -18.21 5.03 5.66
N GLY A 71 -17.12 5.74 5.28
CA GLY A 71 -17.01 6.48 4.03
C GLY A 71 -17.52 7.91 4.07
N LYS A 72 -17.93 8.42 5.25
CA LYS A 72 -18.37 9.79 5.41
C LYS A 72 -17.19 10.75 5.46
N ILE A 73 -17.23 11.79 4.66
CA ILE A 73 -16.21 12.84 4.67
C ILE A 73 -16.26 13.59 5.99
N ILE A 74 -15.13 13.65 6.69
CA ILE A 74 -14.95 14.45 7.91
C ILE A 74 -14.36 15.83 7.54
N ASP A 75 -13.25 15.83 6.79
CA ASP A 75 -12.56 17.05 6.38
C ASP A 75 -11.69 16.77 5.14
N LEU A 76 -12.05 17.35 3.99
CA LEU A 76 -11.27 17.22 2.76
C LEU A 76 -10.01 18.07 2.75
N HIS A 77 -9.90 19.06 3.62
CA HIS A 77 -8.84 20.06 3.65
C HIS A 77 -8.12 20.10 5.01
N TRP A 78 -8.05 18.95 5.71
CA TRP A 78 -7.43 18.87 7.02
C TRP A 78 -5.97 19.35 7.03
N ILE A 79 -5.20 18.97 6.01
CA ILE A 79 -3.88 19.55 5.69
C ILE A 79 -3.90 20.00 4.23
N THR A 80 -3.38 21.19 3.95
CA THR A 80 -3.29 21.76 2.62
C THR A 80 -1.88 22.31 2.36
N GLY A 81 -1.58 22.67 1.12
CA GLY A 81 -0.30 23.30 0.75
C GLY A 81 0.87 22.31 0.62
N LEU A 82 0.56 21.01 0.46
CA LEU A 82 1.52 20.02 -0.01
C LEU A 82 1.61 20.07 -1.54
N ASN A 83 2.64 19.46 -2.10
CA ASN A 83 2.83 19.47 -3.56
C ASN A 83 2.06 18.33 -4.23
N ALA A 84 2.61 17.12 -4.17
CA ALA A 84 1.99 15.92 -4.71
C ALA A 84 2.12 14.77 -3.69
N PRO A 85 1.41 14.88 -2.54
CA PRO A 85 1.54 13.92 -1.45
C PRO A 85 1.06 12.54 -1.90
N LYS A 86 1.80 11.52 -1.47
CA LYS A 86 1.59 10.12 -1.83
C LYS A 86 1.50 9.25 -0.57
N GLY A 87 2.35 8.25 -0.43
CA GLY A 87 2.35 7.30 0.65
C GLY A 87 2.31 7.93 2.03
N LEU A 88 1.59 7.27 2.93
CA LEU A 88 1.32 7.70 4.29
C LEU A 88 1.85 6.68 5.31
N GLY A 89 2.51 7.15 6.36
CA GLY A 89 2.94 6.31 7.47
C GLY A 89 2.71 7.00 8.81
N ILE A 90 2.55 6.23 9.88
CA ILE A 90 2.28 6.77 11.21
C ILE A 90 3.24 6.22 12.26
N TYR A 91 3.67 7.09 13.16
CA TYR A 91 4.30 6.70 14.41
C TYR A 91 3.88 7.63 15.53
N GLN A 92 3.26 7.08 16.58
CA GLN A 92 2.71 7.85 17.70
C GLN A 92 1.73 8.95 17.21
N ASN A 93 2.04 10.22 17.47
CA ASN A 93 1.22 11.37 17.09
C ASN A 93 1.68 12.06 15.80
N ARG A 94 2.49 11.38 14.97
CA ARG A 94 3.05 11.93 13.74
C ARG A 94 2.60 11.12 12.54
N LEU A 95 2.04 11.81 11.57
CA LEU A 95 1.79 11.30 10.23
C LEU A 95 2.94 11.75 9.33
N TYR A 96 3.55 10.79 8.64
CA TYR A 96 4.60 11.02 7.65
C TYR A 96 3.99 10.92 6.26
N VAL A 97 4.32 11.85 5.38
CA VAL A 97 3.77 11.95 4.02
C VAL A 97 4.91 12.11 3.04
N ALA A 98 5.01 11.26 2.03
CA ALA A 98 5.93 11.45 0.92
C ALA A 98 5.43 12.59 0.02
N ASP A 99 6.26 13.60 -0.22
CA ASP A 99 5.91 14.77 -1.03
C ASP A 99 7.09 15.18 -1.96
N ILE A 100 7.17 14.51 -3.08
CA ILE A 100 8.18 14.69 -4.16
C ILE A 100 9.61 14.42 -3.69
N SER A 101 10.20 15.31 -2.89
CA SER A 101 11.58 15.21 -2.40
C SER A 101 11.65 15.40 -0.88
N ASP A 102 10.51 15.61 -0.25
CA ASP A 102 10.42 15.81 1.20
C ASP A 102 9.56 14.74 1.83
N VAL A 103 9.90 14.30 3.02
CA VAL A 103 8.98 13.62 3.92
C VAL A 103 8.40 14.66 4.87
N VAL A 104 7.12 14.97 4.69
CA VAL A 104 6.41 15.94 5.52
C VAL A 104 5.93 15.27 6.78
N VAL A 105 6.24 15.86 7.94
CA VAL A 105 5.81 15.37 9.26
C VAL A 105 4.67 16.25 9.76
N ILE A 106 3.53 15.63 10.00
CA ILE A 106 2.32 16.29 10.48
C ILE A 106 2.04 15.87 11.91
N ASN A 107 1.83 16.83 12.81
CA ASN A 107 1.34 16.57 14.15
C ASN A 107 -0.16 16.34 14.09
N ILE A 108 -0.60 15.12 14.38
CA ILE A 108 -2.00 14.70 14.22
C ILE A 108 -2.92 15.45 15.17
N LYS A 109 -2.54 15.59 16.47
CA LYS A 109 -3.36 16.28 17.47
C LYS A 109 -3.52 17.78 17.19
N LYS A 110 -2.48 18.40 16.60
CA LYS A 110 -2.49 19.84 16.26
C LYS A 110 -3.10 20.10 14.88
N GLY A 111 -3.20 19.09 14.01
CA GLY A 111 -3.62 19.25 12.61
C GLY A 111 -2.72 20.21 11.85
N LYS A 112 -1.41 20.11 12.03
CA LYS A 112 -0.44 21.04 11.40
C LYS A 112 0.84 20.33 10.99
N VAL A 113 1.44 20.78 9.89
CA VAL A 113 2.80 20.42 9.50
C VAL A 113 3.75 20.84 10.62
N GLU A 114 4.51 19.88 11.15
CA GLU A 114 5.54 20.10 12.17
C GLU A 114 6.87 20.45 11.52
N LYS A 115 7.23 19.74 10.47
CA LYS A 115 8.49 19.95 9.70
C LYS A 115 8.44 19.23 8.37
N LYS A 116 9.43 19.52 7.52
CA LYS A 116 9.75 18.79 6.30
C LYS A 116 11.16 18.24 6.41
N ILE A 117 11.34 16.96 6.10
CA ILE A 117 12.64 16.28 6.07
C ILE A 117 13.03 16.14 4.61
N ARG A 118 14.02 16.93 4.20
CA ARG A 118 14.54 16.87 2.83
C ARG A 118 15.34 15.59 2.62
N VAL A 119 14.98 14.80 1.62
CA VAL A 119 15.77 13.67 1.15
C VAL A 119 16.63 14.19 -0.01
N ALA A 120 17.95 14.32 0.21
CA ALA A 120 18.86 14.80 -0.81
C ALA A 120 18.83 13.88 -2.03
N ASP A 121 18.87 14.48 -3.22
CA ASP A 121 18.84 13.79 -4.52
C ASP A 121 17.54 13.04 -4.84
N ALA A 122 16.55 13.01 -3.94
CA ALA A 122 15.24 12.44 -4.24
C ALA A 122 14.42 13.40 -5.11
N ASN A 123 13.65 12.83 -6.03
CA ASN A 123 12.73 13.59 -6.88
C ASN A 123 11.45 12.81 -7.24
N GLY A 124 11.24 11.69 -6.61
CA GLY A 124 10.10 10.81 -6.86
C GLY A 124 9.73 9.98 -5.65
N LEU A 125 9.78 10.59 -4.43
CA LEU A 125 9.31 9.92 -3.22
C LEU A 125 7.86 9.49 -3.40
N ASN A 126 7.58 8.23 -3.07
CA ASN A 126 6.29 7.61 -3.31
C ASN A 126 5.72 6.99 -2.04
N ASP A 127 5.90 5.71 -1.78
CA ASP A 127 5.29 5.06 -0.64
C ASP A 127 6.13 5.15 0.64
N ILE A 128 5.45 5.12 1.80
CA ILE A 128 6.04 5.20 3.14
C ILE A 128 5.54 4.06 4.02
N THR A 129 6.47 3.44 4.73
CA THR A 129 6.16 2.58 5.87
C THR A 129 6.99 2.96 7.09
N VAL A 130 6.45 2.75 8.29
CA VAL A 130 7.12 3.14 9.55
C VAL A 130 7.17 1.95 10.50
N THR A 131 8.32 1.72 11.11
CA THR A 131 8.49 0.67 12.12
C THR A 131 7.83 1.04 13.45
N ASP A 132 7.66 0.06 14.32
CA ASP A 132 7.21 0.23 15.71
C ASP A 132 8.17 1.09 16.57
N LYS A 133 9.38 1.34 16.08
CA LYS A 133 10.39 2.20 16.70
C LYS A 133 10.48 3.60 16.08
N GLY A 134 9.66 3.89 15.07
CA GLY A 134 9.63 5.20 14.40
C GLY A 134 10.68 5.39 13.31
N VAL A 135 11.33 4.31 12.84
CA VAL A 135 12.17 4.37 11.65
C VAL A 135 11.27 4.39 10.42
N VAL A 136 11.45 5.37 9.55
CA VAL A 136 10.66 5.58 8.34
C VAL A 136 11.42 5.04 7.14
N PHE A 137 10.77 4.21 6.32
CA PHE A 137 11.25 3.84 4.99
C PHE A 137 10.38 4.53 3.95
N VAL A 138 11.03 5.08 2.92
CA VAL A 138 10.35 5.73 1.80
C VAL A 138 10.96 5.30 0.48
N SER A 139 10.12 4.94 -0.49
CA SER A 139 10.55 4.63 -1.86
C SER A 139 10.76 5.90 -2.68
N ASP A 140 11.70 5.86 -3.62
CA ASP A 140 11.89 6.85 -4.66
C ASP A 140 11.76 6.15 -6.02
N THR A 141 10.58 6.24 -6.59
CA THR A 141 10.23 5.56 -7.84
C THR A 141 11.10 6.02 -9.00
N LYS A 142 11.41 7.32 -9.08
CA LYS A 142 12.20 7.88 -10.18
C LYS A 142 13.69 7.55 -10.07
N GLN A 143 14.21 7.46 -8.84
CA GLN A 143 15.62 7.15 -8.59
C GLN A 143 15.89 5.66 -8.39
N SER A 144 14.81 4.82 -8.35
CA SER A 144 14.93 3.37 -8.10
C SER A 144 15.63 3.05 -6.77
N LYS A 145 15.29 3.79 -5.73
CA LYS A 145 15.91 3.73 -4.40
C LYS A 145 14.88 3.53 -3.30
N VAL A 146 15.34 3.04 -2.17
CA VAL A 146 14.62 3.09 -0.90
C VAL A 146 15.50 3.82 0.10
N TRP A 147 14.92 4.82 0.76
CA TRP A 147 15.57 5.61 1.80
C TRP A 147 15.09 5.16 3.18
N CYS A 148 15.97 5.26 4.17
CA CYS A 148 15.68 5.05 5.58
C CYS A 148 15.89 6.38 6.31
N ILE A 149 14.91 6.80 7.12
CA ILE A 149 14.99 8.03 7.91
C ILE A 149 14.89 7.65 9.38
N GLU A 150 15.96 7.89 10.11
CA GLU A 150 16.03 7.70 11.54
C GLU A 150 16.49 9.00 12.21
N ASN A 151 15.83 9.43 13.27
CA ASN A 151 16.10 10.71 13.95
C ASN A 151 16.15 11.90 12.97
N ASP A 152 15.25 11.91 11.97
CA ASP A 152 15.14 12.91 10.90
C ASP A 152 16.32 12.95 9.92
N VAL A 153 17.20 11.99 9.94
CA VAL A 153 18.35 11.89 9.04
C VAL A 153 18.09 10.85 7.96
N PRO A 154 17.90 11.25 6.69
CA PRO A 154 17.74 10.32 5.57
C PRO A 154 19.08 9.69 5.20
N VAL A 155 19.09 8.37 5.03
CA VAL A 155 20.21 7.61 4.49
C VAL A 155 19.73 6.65 3.43
N LEU A 156 20.56 6.39 2.42
CA LEU A 156 20.25 5.38 1.40
C LEU A 156 20.18 4.00 2.05
N TYR A 157 19.05 3.34 1.90
CA TYR A 157 18.83 1.99 2.42
C TYR A 157 19.09 0.92 1.36
N LEU A 158 18.44 1.01 0.19
CA LEU A 158 18.64 0.13 -0.96
C LEU A 158 18.75 0.95 -2.24
N ASP A 159 19.61 0.49 -3.15
CA ASP A 159 19.77 1.02 -4.50
C ASP A 159 19.39 -0.02 -5.54
N GLY A 160 19.08 0.42 -6.77
CA GLY A 160 18.75 -0.47 -7.88
C GLY A 160 17.36 -1.11 -7.79
N MET A 161 16.48 -0.62 -6.90
CA MET A 161 15.09 -1.08 -6.78
C MET A 161 14.25 -0.45 -7.88
N LYS A 162 14.34 -0.99 -9.09
CA LYS A 162 13.76 -0.43 -10.31
C LYS A 162 12.27 -0.08 -10.14
N SER A 163 11.95 1.22 -10.29
CA SER A 163 10.60 1.75 -10.11
C SER A 163 9.99 1.35 -8.75
N ALA A 164 10.80 1.42 -7.66
CA ALA A 164 10.32 1.12 -6.31
C ALA A 164 9.10 1.98 -5.99
N ASN A 165 8.02 1.33 -5.55
CA ASN A 165 6.79 1.97 -5.15
C ASN A 165 6.34 1.37 -3.81
N GLY A 166 5.30 0.56 -3.74
CA GLY A 166 4.78 0.00 -2.51
C GLY A 166 5.85 -0.52 -1.55
N LEU A 167 5.77 -0.14 -0.28
CA LEU A 167 6.64 -0.56 0.81
C LEU A 167 5.82 -1.02 2.01
N LYS A 168 6.25 -2.12 2.64
CA LYS A 168 5.69 -2.48 3.95
C LYS A 168 6.74 -3.12 4.84
N VAL A 169 6.88 -2.58 6.05
CA VAL A 169 7.64 -3.26 7.11
C VAL A 169 6.86 -4.49 7.56
N VAL A 170 7.54 -5.61 7.60
CA VAL A 170 7.05 -6.88 8.12
C VAL A 170 7.95 -7.37 9.25
N LYS A 171 7.52 -8.42 9.98
CA LYS A 171 8.25 -8.92 11.17
C LYS A 171 9.74 -9.15 10.93
N ASP A 172 10.11 -9.62 9.76
CA ASP A 172 11.46 -10.09 9.42
C ASP A 172 12.05 -9.35 8.21
N GLY A 173 11.69 -8.08 8.01
CA GLY A 173 12.28 -7.24 6.97
C GLY A 173 11.35 -6.19 6.37
N LEU A 174 11.63 -5.82 5.14
CA LEU A 174 10.88 -4.85 4.34
C LEU A 174 10.45 -5.52 3.04
N VAL A 175 9.14 -5.52 2.73
CA VAL A 175 8.65 -5.91 1.40
C VAL A 175 8.56 -4.69 0.50
N ILE A 176 8.82 -4.90 -0.80
CA ILE A 176 9.04 -3.83 -1.78
C ILE A 176 8.39 -4.24 -3.10
N GLY A 177 7.58 -3.37 -3.66
CA GLY A 177 7.15 -3.43 -5.04
C GLY A 177 8.16 -2.72 -5.93
N ALA A 178 8.88 -3.47 -6.76
CA ALA A 178 9.87 -2.92 -7.70
C ALA A 178 9.46 -3.24 -9.15
N GLY A 179 8.64 -2.38 -9.75
CA GLY A 179 7.94 -2.70 -10.99
C GLY A 179 6.97 -3.86 -10.74
N LYS A 180 7.14 -4.98 -11.46
CA LYS A 180 6.34 -6.20 -11.28
C LYS A 180 6.93 -7.18 -10.26
N ASP A 181 8.13 -6.92 -9.79
CA ASP A 181 8.81 -7.77 -8.82
C ASP A 181 8.32 -7.47 -7.41
N PHE A 182 7.73 -8.45 -6.74
CA PHE A 182 7.44 -8.39 -5.32
C PHE A 182 8.63 -8.98 -4.56
N LEU A 183 9.34 -8.11 -3.88
CA LEU A 183 10.63 -8.37 -3.25
C LEU A 183 10.54 -8.28 -1.74
N LYS A 184 11.51 -8.92 -1.05
CA LYS A 184 11.72 -8.78 0.39
C LYS A 184 13.21 -8.55 0.66
N ALA A 185 13.52 -7.51 1.43
CA ALA A 185 14.84 -7.28 2.00
C ALA A 185 14.84 -7.70 3.47
N ASP A 186 15.79 -8.54 3.87
CA ASP A 186 16.00 -8.92 5.27
C ASP A 186 16.79 -7.85 6.06
N ALA A 187 17.04 -8.11 7.34
CA ALA A 187 17.79 -7.21 8.22
C ALA A 187 19.25 -6.96 7.75
N GLN A 188 19.81 -7.86 6.96
CA GLN A 188 21.13 -7.72 6.35
C GLN A 188 21.05 -7.07 4.96
N LYS A 189 19.87 -6.57 4.56
CA LYS A 189 19.57 -5.97 3.25
C LYS A 189 19.72 -6.95 2.08
N LYS A 190 19.69 -8.25 2.34
CA LYS A 190 19.66 -9.26 1.28
C LYS A 190 18.26 -9.29 0.67
N VAL A 191 18.18 -8.99 -0.62
CA VAL A 191 16.93 -8.95 -1.36
C VAL A 191 16.63 -10.31 -1.97
N THR A 192 15.41 -10.79 -1.76
CA THR A 192 14.87 -12.02 -2.36
C THR A 192 13.52 -11.74 -3.03
N LYS A 193 13.25 -12.41 -4.14
CA LYS A 193 11.95 -12.29 -4.82
C LYS A 193 10.92 -13.22 -4.16
N ILE A 194 9.73 -12.67 -3.88
CA ILE A 194 8.57 -13.43 -3.38
C ILE A 194 7.70 -13.89 -4.55
N ALA A 195 7.37 -12.97 -5.47
CA ALA A 195 6.48 -13.23 -6.59
C ALA A 195 6.76 -12.33 -7.79
N ASP A 196 6.27 -12.74 -8.97
CA ASP A 196 6.08 -11.88 -10.14
C ASP A 196 4.59 -11.50 -10.20
N VAL A 197 4.28 -10.22 -10.05
CA VAL A 197 2.91 -9.70 -10.11
C VAL A 197 2.60 -9.31 -11.56
N PRO A 198 1.39 -9.57 -12.07
CA PRO A 198 1.06 -9.31 -13.48
C PRO A 198 1.19 -7.86 -13.93
N GLN A 199 1.05 -6.90 -13.01
CA GLN A 199 1.12 -5.46 -13.25
C GLN A 199 2.12 -4.79 -12.29
N PRO A 200 2.67 -3.59 -12.65
CA PRO A 200 3.54 -2.84 -11.74
C PRO A 200 2.84 -2.54 -10.42
N ILE A 201 3.52 -2.90 -9.33
CA ILE A 201 3.01 -2.79 -7.96
C ILE A 201 2.92 -1.33 -7.55
N ASP A 202 1.80 -1.00 -6.87
CA ASP A 202 1.57 0.28 -6.22
C ASP A 202 1.55 0.09 -4.68
N GLY A 203 0.42 -0.25 -4.08
CA GLY A 203 0.29 -0.49 -2.64
C GLY A 203 0.50 -1.95 -2.22
N ILE A 204 0.92 -2.17 -0.97
CA ILE A 204 1.17 -3.49 -0.38
C ILE A 204 0.65 -3.52 1.04
N GLU A 205 -0.25 -4.48 1.36
CA GLU A 205 -0.72 -4.72 2.73
C GLU A 205 -0.66 -6.20 3.12
N PRO A 206 -0.04 -6.58 4.25
CA PRO A 206 -0.04 -7.94 4.74
C PRO A 206 -1.42 -8.33 5.28
N VAL A 207 -1.91 -9.51 4.92
CA VAL A 207 -3.20 -10.03 5.40
C VAL A 207 -3.08 -11.13 6.45
N GLY A 208 -1.87 -11.54 6.76
CA GLY A 208 -1.54 -12.62 7.68
C GLY A 208 -0.98 -13.84 6.95
N ASN A 209 -0.46 -14.80 7.70
CA ASN A 209 0.11 -16.07 7.21
C ASN A 209 1.21 -15.93 6.12
N GLY A 210 1.79 -14.75 5.99
CA GLY A 210 2.75 -14.43 4.93
C GLY A 210 2.14 -14.03 3.60
N ASP A 211 0.82 -13.88 3.54
CA ASP A 211 0.09 -13.44 2.36
C ASP A 211 -0.08 -11.92 2.34
N PHE A 212 -0.35 -11.37 1.15
CA PHE A 212 -0.46 -9.94 0.92
C PHE A 212 -1.61 -9.59 -0.04
N ILE A 213 -2.18 -8.39 0.14
CA ILE A 213 -2.93 -7.69 -0.90
C ILE A 213 -1.98 -6.70 -1.56
N VAL A 214 -1.99 -6.69 -2.89
CA VAL A 214 -1.12 -5.84 -3.70
C VAL A 214 -1.98 -5.14 -4.75
N THR A 215 -1.81 -3.83 -4.87
CA THR A 215 -2.45 -3.07 -5.95
C THR A 215 -1.50 -2.76 -7.08
N ALA A 216 -2.07 -2.43 -8.23
CA ALA A 216 -1.36 -1.86 -9.37
C ALA A 216 -2.14 -0.65 -9.88
N TRP A 217 -1.45 0.48 -10.04
CA TRP A 217 -2.07 1.74 -10.47
C TRP A 217 -2.92 1.64 -11.73
N SER A 218 -2.64 0.67 -12.59
CA SER A 218 -3.45 0.39 -13.79
C SER A 218 -4.89 -0.09 -13.51
N GLY A 219 -5.29 -0.28 -12.26
CA GLY A 219 -6.65 -0.67 -11.87
C GLY A 219 -6.79 -2.15 -11.54
N TRP A 220 -5.82 -2.72 -10.84
CA TRP A 220 -5.82 -4.11 -10.42
C TRP A 220 -5.57 -4.26 -8.92
N VAL A 221 -6.20 -5.27 -8.31
CA VAL A 221 -5.91 -5.72 -6.96
C VAL A 221 -5.66 -7.21 -7.00
N PHE A 222 -4.54 -7.63 -6.43
CA PHE A 222 -4.10 -9.02 -6.39
C PHE A 222 -4.01 -9.53 -4.95
N TYR A 223 -4.23 -10.83 -4.79
CA TYR A 223 -3.84 -11.57 -3.60
C TYR A 223 -2.56 -12.33 -3.91
N VAL A 224 -1.53 -12.09 -3.13
CA VAL A 224 -0.23 -12.75 -3.27
C VAL A 224 -0.04 -13.69 -2.10
N TYR A 225 -0.01 -14.97 -2.38
CA TYR A 225 0.20 -16.01 -1.37
C TYR A 225 1.67 -16.09 -0.95
N ALA A 226 1.93 -16.59 0.26
CA ALA A 226 3.28 -16.80 0.79
C ALA A 226 4.16 -17.70 -0.08
N ASN A 227 3.56 -18.56 -0.91
CA ASN A 227 4.25 -19.43 -1.85
C ASN A 227 4.58 -18.76 -3.20
N GLY A 228 4.22 -17.47 -3.37
CA GLY A 228 4.43 -16.70 -4.58
C GLY A 228 3.32 -16.82 -5.65
N THR A 229 2.27 -17.59 -5.40
CA THR A 229 1.09 -17.62 -6.28
C THR A 229 0.35 -16.29 -6.20
N VAL A 230 -0.25 -15.85 -7.32
CA VAL A 230 -0.96 -14.57 -7.43
C VAL A 230 -2.34 -14.81 -8.03
N ASP A 231 -3.38 -14.37 -7.29
CA ASP A 231 -4.77 -14.36 -7.76
C ASP A 231 -5.25 -12.92 -7.98
N THR A 232 -6.11 -12.69 -8.97
CA THR A 232 -6.76 -11.40 -9.18
C THR A 232 -8.01 -11.30 -8.30
N LEU A 233 -8.07 -10.25 -7.46
CA LEU A 233 -9.22 -9.95 -6.60
C LEU A 233 -10.19 -8.94 -7.21
N LEU A 234 -9.66 -7.95 -7.92
CA LEU A 234 -10.44 -6.85 -8.50
C LEU A 234 -9.75 -6.31 -9.74
N GLU A 235 -10.59 -5.94 -10.71
CA GLU A 235 -10.17 -5.34 -11.97
C GLU A 235 -11.09 -4.16 -12.30
N THR A 236 -10.53 -2.96 -12.39
CA THR A 236 -11.27 -1.71 -12.65
C THR A 236 -10.68 -0.88 -13.79
N HIS A 237 -9.70 -1.43 -14.51
CA HIS A 237 -8.96 -0.70 -15.56
C HIS A 237 -9.87 -0.28 -16.73
N GLU A 238 -10.83 -1.11 -17.15
CA GLU A 238 -11.78 -0.77 -18.19
C GLU A 238 -12.71 0.39 -17.80
N GLN A 239 -12.96 0.54 -16.49
CA GLN A 239 -13.76 1.63 -15.93
C GLN A 239 -12.96 2.93 -15.79
N LYS A 240 -11.66 2.92 -16.17
CA LYS A 240 -10.69 4.02 -15.98
C LYS A 240 -10.57 4.46 -14.52
N LYS A 241 -10.85 3.55 -13.58
CA LYS A 241 -10.61 3.71 -12.15
C LYS A 241 -9.28 3.05 -11.82
N ASN A 242 -8.30 3.86 -11.45
CA ASN A 242 -7.00 3.36 -11.02
C ASN A 242 -7.10 2.93 -9.55
N THR A 243 -6.40 1.87 -9.19
CA THR A 243 -6.21 1.49 -7.78
C THR A 243 -4.81 1.94 -7.36
N ALA A 244 -4.73 2.90 -6.44
CA ALA A 244 -3.46 3.41 -5.96
C ALA A 244 -3.05 2.72 -4.65
N ASP A 245 -2.25 3.37 -3.79
CA ASP A 245 -1.77 2.76 -2.55
C ASP A 245 -2.90 2.56 -1.54
N ILE A 246 -2.95 1.39 -0.93
CA ILE A 246 -4.08 0.89 -0.14
C ILE A 246 -3.82 0.91 1.37
N GLY A 247 -4.92 0.96 2.13
CA GLY A 247 -4.92 0.64 3.55
C GLY A 247 -5.72 -0.62 3.85
N TYR A 248 -5.36 -1.31 4.92
CA TYR A 248 -6.02 -2.54 5.35
C TYR A 248 -6.33 -2.53 6.85
N ASP A 249 -7.56 -2.91 7.20
CA ASP A 249 -7.97 -3.21 8.58
C ASP A 249 -7.92 -4.73 8.78
N PRO A 250 -6.90 -5.27 9.44
CA PRO A 250 -6.74 -6.72 9.58
C PRO A 250 -7.79 -7.37 10.49
N VAL A 251 -8.38 -6.60 11.42
CA VAL A 251 -9.40 -7.10 12.34
C VAL A 251 -10.73 -7.30 11.62
N LYS A 252 -11.14 -6.27 10.88
CA LYS A 252 -12.37 -6.30 10.08
C LYS A 252 -12.18 -6.92 8.71
N ARG A 253 -10.94 -7.20 8.27
CA ARG A 253 -10.57 -7.65 6.93
C ARG A 253 -11.14 -6.72 5.84
N ILE A 254 -10.98 -5.41 6.03
CA ILE A 254 -11.46 -4.38 5.09
C ILE A 254 -10.27 -3.74 4.40
N VAL A 255 -10.31 -3.73 3.07
CA VAL A 255 -9.36 -3.03 2.20
C VAL A 255 -9.96 -1.70 1.80
N TYR A 256 -9.22 -0.61 2.00
CA TYR A 256 -9.59 0.74 1.56
C TYR A 256 -8.76 1.07 0.33
N ILE A 257 -9.43 1.32 -0.78
CA ILE A 257 -8.82 1.52 -2.10
C ILE A 257 -9.11 2.94 -2.59
N PRO A 258 -8.09 3.79 -2.74
CA PRO A 258 -8.25 5.08 -3.39
C PRO A 258 -8.30 4.89 -4.91
N SER A 259 -9.24 5.56 -5.57
CA SER A 259 -9.37 5.53 -7.02
C SER A 259 -8.87 6.84 -7.61
N PHE A 260 -7.61 6.86 -8.00
CA PHE A 260 -6.85 8.04 -8.42
C PHE A 260 -7.61 8.93 -9.42
N ASN A 261 -7.95 8.40 -10.62
CA ASN A 261 -8.74 9.11 -11.61
C ASN A 261 -10.24 9.11 -11.31
N GLY A 262 -10.72 8.16 -10.51
CA GLY A 262 -12.11 8.10 -10.08
C GLY A 262 -12.46 9.14 -9.03
N LYS A 263 -11.47 9.73 -8.36
CA LYS A 263 -11.64 10.72 -7.29
C LYS A 263 -12.51 10.22 -6.14
N THR A 264 -12.41 8.92 -5.85
CA THR A 264 -13.16 8.25 -4.79
C THR A 264 -12.24 7.44 -3.89
N VAL A 265 -12.74 7.09 -2.72
CA VAL A 265 -12.21 6.03 -1.87
C VAL A 265 -13.30 4.99 -1.71
N ALA A 266 -12.96 3.72 -1.84
CA ALA A 266 -13.90 2.61 -1.65
C ALA A 266 -13.40 1.63 -0.60
N ALA A 267 -14.32 1.02 0.14
CA ALA A 267 -14.04 -0.06 1.08
C ALA A 267 -14.56 -1.40 0.55
N TYR A 268 -13.74 -2.41 0.70
CA TYR A 268 -14.07 -3.79 0.30
C TYR A 268 -13.81 -4.76 1.44
N LYS A 269 -14.70 -5.71 1.62
CA LYS A 269 -14.50 -6.87 2.50
C LYS A 269 -13.68 -7.92 1.78
N LEU A 270 -12.59 -8.37 2.37
CA LEU A 270 -11.86 -9.56 1.93
C LEU A 270 -12.52 -10.81 2.52
N LEU A 271 -13.04 -11.68 1.66
CA LEU A 271 -13.68 -12.96 2.00
C LEU A 271 -12.74 -14.13 1.80
#